data_782a91527595e80d766aacc10b7cba4d
#
_entry.id   782a91527595e80d766aacc10b7cba4d
#
_cell.length_a   1.000
_cell.length_b   1.000
_cell.length_c   1.000
_cell.angle_alpha   90.00
_cell.angle_beta   90.00
_cell.angle_gamma   90.00
#
_symmetry.space_group_name_H-M   'P 1'
#
loop_
_entity.id
_entity.type
_entity.pdbx_description
1 polymer ?
#
loop_
_entity_poly.entity_id
_entity_poly.type
_entity_poly.pdbx_seq_one_letter_code
_entity_poly.pdbx_strand_id
1 'polypeptide(L)'
;MVTIKEVITKKDIKTFVRFPHTLYKGNPNYVPPFEADEVNRFNPKKNESYDECEVKCFLAYRDEKVVGRIAAIIQKSFNEKSNSKRCRFSRFDAIDDKEVSSALFNAVEEFAKEKGMEIIHGPLGYNDLDREGLLIDGFDQLSTFEEQYNHPYYQALVENSGFEKDTDWYEFRLFAPEEKDPRIERLSNAVLRKYKLRVHTPKNLKEVVDNYKDQFFAVVDAAYGPLYGTVPFTDKVKDAIINQFKMILKGRFMKLVFDENDRLIALGVVLPSLSEAINKTKGKLFPFGWIRVLHQINHPKHIDLALIAILPEYQNKGINAVILHQLIDGMVEYGIQYAETNLMLEDNTRIQHQWESFKYVMHKKRRAFVKYLNKKPETKKTEKKTEKVTKAKKTTK
;
A
#
# COMPACT_ATOMS: atom_id res chain seq x y z
N MET A 1 -1.47 8.67 33.51
CA MET A 1 -2.71 9.03 32.74
C MET A 1 -2.29 9.46 31.35
N VAL A 2 -2.96 8.95 30.33
CA VAL A 2 -2.72 9.34 28.91
C VAL A 2 -3.55 10.56 28.56
N THR A 3 -2.93 11.53 27.90
CA THR A 3 -3.60 12.74 27.41
C THR A 3 -3.51 12.79 25.89
N ILE A 4 -4.63 13.03 25.22
CA ILE A 4 -4.67 13.20 23.75
C ILE A 4 -4.63 14.69 23.40
N LYS A 5 -3.78 15.01 22.40
CA LYS A 5 -3.70 16.37 21.83
C LYS A 5 -3.91 16.29 20.32
N GLU A 6 -4.75 17.17 19.80
CA GLU A 6 -4.91 17.34 18.34
C GLU A 6 -3.68 18.06 17.79
N VAL A 7 -3.25 17.63 16.61
CA VAL A 7 -2.11 18.18 15.86
C VAL A 7 -2.61 19.39 15.06
N ILE A 8 -2.24 20.59 15.47
CA ILE A 8 -2.72 21.83 14.86
C ILE A 8 -1.58 22.63 14.22
N THR A 9 -0.47 22.74 14.94
CA THR A 9 0.66 23.59 14.52
C THR A 9 1.68 22.85 13.68
N LYS A 10 2.49 23.60 12.93
CA LYS A 10 3.64 23.01 12.20
C LYS A 10 4.61 22.26 13.13
N LYS A 11 4.71 22.67 14.41
CA LYS A 11 5.52 21.98 15.40
C LYS A 11 4.91 20.63 15.75
N ASP A 12 3.58 20.58 15.91
CA ASP A 12 2.86 19.34 16.21
C ASP A 12 2.97 18.36 15.05
N ILE A 13 2.81 18.84 13.78
CA ILE A 13 3.02 18.01 12.57
C ILE A 13 4.41 17.38 12.57
N LYS A 14 5.45 18.15 12.86
CA LYS A 14 6.82 17.61 12.94
C LYS A 14 6.95 16.59 14.07
N THR A 15 6.33 16.82 15.22
CA THR A 15 6.33 15.88 16.34
C THR A 15 5.60 14.58 15.95
N PHE A 16 4.45 14.70 15.31
CA PHE A 16 3.69 13.58 14.79
C PHE A 16 4.49 12.73 13.79
N VAL A 17 5.16 13.37 12.84
CA VAL A 17 5.98 12.70 11.82
C VAL A 17 7.22 12.04 12.41
N ARG A 18 7.84 12.66 13.43
CA ARG A 18 9.09 12.19 14.03
C ARG A 18 8.92 11.09 15.07
N PHE A 19 7.74 10.90 15.64
CA PHE A 19 7.52 9.90 16.69
C PHE A 19 7.98 8.49 16.29
N PRO A 20 7.71 7.94 15.08
CA PRO A 20 8.19 6.63 14.68
C PRO A 20 9.71 6.48 14.67
N HIS A 21 10.46 7.54 14.39
CA HIS A 21 11.92 7.47 14.44
C HIS A 21 12.46 7.17 15.86
N THR A 22 11.71 7.60 16.88
CA THR A 22 12.03 7.28 18.28
C THR A 22 11.55 5.88 18.62
N LEU A 23 10.34 5.52 18.21
CA LEU A 23 9.71 4.25 18.52
C LEU A 23 10.45 3.06 17.89
N TYR A 24 10.88 3.19 16.63
CA TYR A 24 11.61 2.14 15.89
C TYR A 24 13.14 2.30 15.96
N LYS A 25 13.65 3.10 16.89
CA LYS A 25 15.11 3.31 17.03
C LYS A 25 15.81 1.97 17.24
N GLY A 26 16.76 1.66 16.36
CA GLY A 26 17.55 0.41 16.40
C GLY A 26 16.88 -0.79 15.70
N ASN A 27 15.66 -0.65 15.21
CA ASN A 27 15.04 -1.72 14.43
C ASN A 27 15.66 -1.76 13.01
N PRO A 28 16.27 -2.88 12.59
CA PRO A 28 16.95 -2.99 11.29
C PRO A 28 15.98 -3.05 10.11
N ASN A 29 14.71 -3.39 10.33
CA ASN A 29 13.71 -3.60 9.29
C ASN A 29 12.82 -2.37 9.04
N TYR A 30 12.90 -1.37 9.91
CA TYR A 30 12.16 -0.12 9.75
C TYR A 30 12.79 0.77 8.68
N VAL A 31 12.00 1.12 7.66
CA VAL A 31 12.36 2.09 6.62
C VAL A 31 11.56 3.37 6.84
N PRO A 32 12.18 4.43 7.35
CA PRO A 32 11.48 5.68 7.62
C PRO A 32 11.07 6.40 6.31
N PRO A 33 9.96 7.13 6.29
CA PRO A 33 9.66 8.04 5.18
C PRO A 33 10.68 9.19 5.13
N PHE A 34 10.77 9.88 4.00
CA PHE A 34 11.43 11.18 3.97
C PHE A 34 10.66 12.17 4.81
N GLU A 35 11.29 12.74 5.83
CA GLU A 35 10.63 13.62 6.81
C GLU A 35 9.90 14.80 6.15
N ALA A 36 10.52 15.41 5.12
CA ALA A 36 9.92 16.55 4.43
C ALA A 36 8.63 16.19 3.70
N ASP A 37 8.61 15.03 3.05
CA ASP A 37 7.45 14.54 2.29
C ASP A 37 6.31 14.17 3.24
N GLU A 38 6.64 13.49 4.34
CA GLU A 38 5.64 13.12 5.34
C GLU A 38 5.07 14.35 6.07
N VAL A 39 5.90 15.37 6.36
CA VAL A 39 5.42 16.67 6.90
C VAL A 39 4.50 17.38 5.90
N ASN A 40 4.81 17.37 4.61
CA ASN A 40 3.95 17.94 3.58
C ASN A 40 2.63 17.17 3.45
N ARG A 41 2.65 15.84 3.59
CA ARG A 41 1.47 14.98 3.53
C ARG A 41 0.42 15.33 4.60
N PHE A 42 0.84 15.73 5.79
CA PHE A 42 -0.05 16.16 6.88
C PHE A 42 -0.20 17.69 6.99
N ASN A 43 0.25 18.43 5.98
CA ASN A 43 0.05 19.86 5.90
C ASN A 43 -1.07 20.20 4.92
N PRO A 44 -2.22 20.72 5.38
CA PRO A 44 -3.38 21.00 4.50
C PRO A 44 -3.09 22.04 3.41
N LYS A 45 -2.01 22.83 3.54
CA LYS A 45 -1.59 23.81 2.51
C LYS A 45 -0.68 23.21 1.45
N LYS A 46 -0.31 21.92 1.57
CA LYS A 46 0.69 21.27 0.72
C LYS A 46 0.22 19.94 0.12
N ASN A 47 -0.80 19.33 0.70
CA ASN A 47 -1.36 18.08 0.23
C ASN A 47 -2.74 18.33 -0.39
N GLU A 48 -2.84 18.14 -1.68
CA GLU A 48 -4.04 18.33 -2.50
C GLU A 48 -5.19 17.39 -2.11
N SER A 49 -4.86 16.28 -1.44
CA SER A 49 -5.89 15.34 -0.95
C SER A 49 -6.81 15.95 0.12
N TYR A 50 -6.42 17.07 0.75
CA TYR A 50 -7.29 17.78 1.69
C TYR A 50 -8.51 18.44 1.03
N ASP A 51 -8.49 18.61 -0.30
CA ASP A 51 -9.69 19.08 -1.03
C ASP A 51 -10.83 18.04 -0.92
N GLU A 52 -10.48 16.74 -0.89
CA GLU A 52 -11.41 15.60 -0.86
C GLU A 52 -11.48 14.92 0.52
N CYS A 53 -10.64 15.31 1.48
CA CYS A 53 -10.56 14.66 2.78
C CYS A 53 -10.74 15.64 3.93
N GLU A 54 -11.48 15.20 4.97
CA GLU A 54 -11.42 15.83 6.29
C GLU A 54 -10.46 15.01 7.16
N VAL A 55 -9.49 15.68 7.76
CA VAL A 55 -8.39 15.02 8.47
C VAL A 55 -8.19 15.62 9.86
N LYS A 56 -8.10 14.75 10.88
CA LYS A 56 -7.58 15.10 12.19
C LYS A 56 -6.45 14.15 12.57
N CYS A 57 -5.38 14.70 13.13
CA CYS A 57 -4.26 13.92 13.64
C CYS A 57 -4.16 14.11 15.16
N PHE A 58 -3.80 13.04 15.86
CA PHE A 58 -3.74 13.02 17.32
C PHE A 58 -2.40 12.48 17.79
N LEU A 59 -1.89 13.07 18.88
CA LEU A 59 -0.74 12.62 19.64
C LEU A 59 -1.18 12.21 21.04
N ALA A 60 -0.74 11.03 21.49
CA ALA A 60 -0.90 10.60 22.87
C ALA A 60 0.34 10.96 23.67
N TYR A 61 0.14 11.55 24.85
CA TYR A 61 1.20 11.94 25.77
C TYR A 61 1.04 11.22 27.11
N ARG A 62 2.17 10.84 27.71
CA ARG A 62 2.29 10.43 29.11
C ARG A 62 3.50 11.14 29.69
N ASP A 63 3.33 11.83 30.80
CA ASP A 63 4.37 12.61 31.47
C ASP A 63 5.16 13.51 30.47
N GLU A 64 4.44 14.28 29.66
CA GLU A 64 4.93 15.18 28.62
C GLU A 64 5.68 14.49 27.44
N LYS A 65 5.82 13.17 27.46
CA LYS A 65 6.43 12.39 26.37
C LYS A 65 5.38 11.88 25.41
N VAL A 66 5.66 11.97 24.11
CA VAL A 66 4.83 11.35 23.09
C VAL A 66 4.97 9.83 23.20
N VAL A 67 3.85 9.13 23.33
CA VAL A 67 3.77 7.67 23.47
C VAL A 67 2.95 7.01 22.36
N GLY A 68 2.28 7.82 21.52
CA GLY A 68 1.54 7.31 20.36
C GLY A 68 1.05 8.41 19.46
N ARG A 69 0.65 8.02 18.25
CA ARG A 69 0.02 8.88 17.25
C ARG A 69 -1.02 8.11 16.44
N ILE A 70 -1.99 8.82 15.89
CA ILE A 70 -2.96 8.30 14.92
C ILE A 70 -3.52 9.45 14.08
N ALA A 71 -3.90 9.16 12.83
CA ALA A 71 -4.66 10.08 11.99
C ALA A 71 -6.04 9.51 11.71
N ALA A 72 -7.06 10.36 11.67
CA ALA A 72 -8.41 10.07 11.22
C ALA A 72 -8.63 10.79 9.89
N ILE A 73 -9.13 10.08 8.86
CA ILE A 73 -9.32 10.60 7.51
C ILE A 73 -10.73 10.22 7.04
N ILE A 74 -11.55 11.20 6.73
CA ILE A 74 -12.84 11.00 6.06
C ILE A 74 -12.64 11.35 4.60
N GLN A 75 -12.60 10.33 3.74
CA GLN A 75 -12.43 10.48 2.30
C GLN A 75 -13.82 10.57 1.65
N LYS A 76 -14.18 11.76 1.18
CA LYS A 76 -15.55 12.09 0.72
C LYS A 76 -15.91 11.31 -0.55
N SER A 77 -15.05 11.34 -1.56
CA SER A 77 -15.28 10.65 -2.83
C SER A 77 -15.44 9.14 -2.65
N PHE A 78 -14.69 8.53 -1.70
CA PHE A 78 -14.86 7.12 -1.37
C PHE A 78 -16.24 6.85 -0.76
N ASN A 79 -16.65 7.67 0.21
CA ASN A 79 -17.93 7.51 0.87
C ASN A 79 -19.11 7.70 -0.09
N GLU A 80 -19.02 8.68 -1.00
CA GLU A 80 -20.00 8.88 -2.07
C GLU A 80 -20.06 7.68 -3.03
N LYS A 81 -18.91 7.26 -3.55
CA LYS A 81 -18.80 6.11 -4.47
C LYS A 81 -19.35 4.81 -3.88
N SER A 82 -19.03 4.55 -2.62
CA SER A 82 -19.43 3.31 -1.92
C SER A 82 -20.78 3.41 -1.21
N ASN A 83 -21.44 4.56 -1.26
CA ASN A 83 -22.65 4.88 -0.50
C ASN A 83 -22.50 4.47 0.97
N SER A 84 -21.40 4.86 1.58
CA SER A 84 -21.05 4.48 2.95
C SER A 84 -20.64 5.70 3.79
N LYS A 85 -20.58 5.52 5.10
CA LYS A 85 -20.16 6.53 6.07
C LYS A 85 -18.96 6.03 6.85
N ARG A 86 -17.79 6.06 6.19
CA ARG A 86 -16.55 5.51 6.73
C ARG A 86 -15.54 6.58 7.09
N CYS A 87 -14.89 6.42 8.22
CA CYS A 87 -13.69 7.12 8.62
C CYS A 87 -12.51 6.16 8.57
N ARG A 88 -11.43 6.53 7.89
CA ARG A 88 -10.18 5.77 7.88
C ARG A 88 -9.37 6.13 9.12
N PHE A 89 -8.73 5.13 9.78
CA PHE A 89 -7.57 5.44 10.62
C PHE A 89 -6.29 5.21 9.82
N SER A 90 -5.26 6.02 10.07
CA SER A 90 -3.98 5.98 9.40
C SER A 90 -2.84 6.27 10.38
N ARG A 91 -1.62 5.90 10.02
CA ARG A 91 -0.41 6.24 10.82
C ARG A 91 -0.54 5.92 12.31
N PHE A 92 -1.25 4.84 12.63
CA PHE A 92 -1.30 4.36 14.02
C PHE A 92 0.08 3.85 14.42
N ASP A 93 0.69 4.51 15.40
CA ASP A 93 1.90 4.09 16.08
C ASP A 93 1.76 4.33 17.58
N ALA A 94 2.09 3.33 18.40
CA ALA A 94 2.02 3.41 19.84
C ALA A 94 3.08 2.53 20.49
N ILE A 95 3.48 2.87 21.72
CA ILE A 95 4.18 1.93 22.59
C ILE A 95 3.25 0.75 22.92
N ASP A 96 3.80 -0.37 23.38
CA ASP A 96 3.00 -1.56 23.78
C ASP A 96 2.22 -1.27 25.07
N ASP A 97 1.09 -0.58 24.90
CA ASP A 97 0.27 -0.11 26.00
C ASP A 97 -1.20 0.07 25.56
N LYS A 98 -2.10 -0.69 26.22
CA LYS A 98 -3.53 -0.67 25.90
C LYS A 98 -4.22 0.66 26.26
N GLU A 99 -3.77 1.36 27.30
CA GLU A 99 -4.33 2.67 27.66
C GLU A 99 -4.04 3.69 26.53
N VAL A 100 -2.83 3.64 25.96
CA VAL A 100 -2.41 4.52 24.87
C VAL A 100 -3.21 4.24 23.59
N SER A 101 -3.30 2.97 23.18
CA SER A 101 -4.05 2.60 21.98
C SER A 101 -5.53 2.90 22.09
N SER A 102 -6.16 2.56 23.24
CA SER A 102 -7.56 2.88 23.49
C SER A 102 -7.83 4.37 23.47
N ALA A 103 -6.97 5.19 24.07
CA ALA A 103 -7.13 6.63 24.05
C ALA A 103 -7.04 7.22 22.63
N LEU A 104 -6.10 6.72 21.79
CA LEU A 104 -5.96 7.13 20.39
C LEU A 104 -7.18 6.73 19.55
N PHE A 105 -7.63 5.48 19.65
CA PHE A 105 -8.82 5.04 18.91
C PHE A 105 -10.10 5.72 19.38
N ASN A 106 -10.25 6.00 20.67
CA ASN A 106 -11.39 6.78 21.17
C ASN A 106 -11.43 8.18 20.54
N ALA A 107 -10.28 8.86 20.39
CA ALA A 107 -10.24 10.17 19.72
C ALA A 107 -10.66 10.08 18.24
N VAL A 108 -10.29 9.00 17.53
CA VAL A 108 -10.78 8.75 16.17
C VAL A 108 -12.29 8.48 16.16
N GLU A 109 -12.79 7.71 17.13
CA GLU A 109 -14.22 7.43 17.25
C GLU A 109 -15.06 8.68 17.53
N GLU A 110 -14.59 9.53 18.42
CA GLU A 110 -15.25 10.82 18.72
C GLU A 110 -15.33 11.69 17.47
N PHE A 111 -14.22 11.83 16.74
CA PHE A 111 -14.22 12.56 15.47
C PHE A 111 -15.16 11.93 14.43
N ALA A 112 -15.11 10.60 14.28
CA ALA A 112 -15.97 9.89 13.34
C ALA A 112 -17.47 10.09 13.68
N LYS A 113 -17.84 9.99 14.96
CA LYS A 113 -19.22 10.23 15.43
C LYS A 113 -19.66 11.68 15.25
N GLU A 114 -18.79 12.66 15.57
CA GLU A 114 -19.03 14.08 15.34
C GLU A 114 -19.38 14.36 13.87
N LYS A 115 -18.73 13.65 12.95
CA LYS A 115 -18.93 13.76 11.50
C LYS A 115 -20.02 12.83 10.93
N GLY A 116 -20.75 12.14 11.78
CA GLY A 116 -21.85 11.24 11.37
C GLY A 116 -21.38 9.98 10.65
N MET A 117 -20.12 9.55 10.86
CA MET A 117 -19.61 8.29 10.34
C MET A 117 -20.12 7.10 11.16
N GLU A 118 -20.29 5.97 10.50
CA GLU A 118 -20.86 4.75 11.10
C GLU A 118 -19.82 3.64 11.23
N ILE A 119 -18.71 3.75 10.48
CA ILE A 119 -17.68 2.73 10.37
C ILE A 119 -16.31 3.40 10.46
N ILE A 120 -15.38 2.77 11.22
CA ILE A 120 -13.96 3.09 11.17
C ILE A 120 -13.23 1.91 10.55
N HIS A 121 -12.35 2.15 9.61
CA HIS A 121 -11.55 1.11 8.98
C HIS A 121 -10.11 1.56 8.69
N GLY A 122 -9.18 0.61 8.50
CA GLY A 122 -7.78 0.92 8.25
C GLY A 122 -6.81 -0.09 8.84
N PRO A 123 -5.50 0.24 8.87
CA PRO A 123 -4.96 1.53 8.46
C PRO A 123 -5.01 1.73 6.95
N LEU A 124 -5.47 2.90 6.52
CA LEU A 124 -5.55 3.33 5.13
C LEU A 124 -5.16 4.80 5.02
N GLY A 125 -4.48 5.17 3.92
CA GLY A 125 -4.10 6.54 3.65
C GLY A 125 -5.16 7.37 2.94
N TYR A 126 -4.73 8.45 2.29
CA TYR A 126 -5.61 9.35 1.53
C TYR A 126 -6.19 8.68 0.29
N ASN A 127 -5.39 7.86 -0.39
CA ASN A 127 -5.72 7.10 -1.59
C ASN A 127 -4.86 5.83 -1.67
N ASP A 128 -5.03 5.03 -2.72
CA ASP A 128 -4.39 3.72 -2.90
C ASP A 128 -2.87 3.75 -3.15
N LEU A 129 -2.30 4.94 -3.38
CA LEU A 129 -0.86 5.14 -3.48
C LEU A 129 -0.24 5.63 -2.17
N ASP A 130 -1.03 5.69 -1.10
CA ASP A 130 -0.54 5.93 0.25
C ASP A 130 -0.43 4.61 1.02
N ARG A 131 0.22 4.63 2.15
CA ARG A 131 0.49 3.45 2.98
C ARG A 131 -0.79 2.81 3.48
N GLU A 132 -0.88 1.49 3.32
CA GLU A 132 -2.05 0.70 3.67
C GLU A 132 -1.68 -0.53 4.49
N GLY A 133 -2.62 -0.99 5.30
CA GLY A 133 -2.53 -2.24 6.02
C GLY A 133 -1.53 -2.24 7.18
N LEU A 134 -1.90 -2.90 8.26
CA LEU A 134 -1.04 -3.22 9.39
C LEU A 134 -0.24 -4.47 9.08
N LEU A 135 1.08 -4.44 9.23
CA LEU A 135 1.92 -5.64 9.11
C LEU A 135 1.52 -6.65 10.20
N ILE A 136 1.16 -7.88 9.80
CA ILE A 136 0.77 -8.97 10.71
C ILE A 136 1.65 -10.20 10.59
N ASP A 137 2.49 -10.26 9.55
CA ASP A 137 3.51 -11.29 9.35
C ASP A 137 4.68 -10.72 8.54
N GLY A 138 5.91 -11.28 8.69
CA GLY A 138 7.11 -10.81 8.01
C GLY A 138 7.81 -9.65 8.75
N PHE A 139 7.73 -9.57 10.06
CA PHE A 139 8.36 -8.53 10.88
C PHE A 139 9.89 -8.54 10.83
N ASP A 140 10.49 -9.64 10.41
CA ASP A 140 11.92 -9.84 10.18
C ASP A 140 12.38 -9.38 8.79
N GLN A 141 11.45 -8.96 7.93
CA GLN A 141 11.75 -8.48 6.58
C GLN A 141 11.91 -6.96 6.56
N LEU A 142 12.86 -6.48 5.73
CA LEU A 142 13.00 -5.04 5.48
C LEU A 142 11.71 -4.49 4.88
N SER A 143 11.16 -3.44 5.49
CA SER A 143 9.96 -2.78 4.95
C SER A 143 10.24 -2.19 3.58
N THR A 144 9.29 -2.28 2.66
CA THR A 144 9.35 -1.50 1.43
C THR A 144 9.19 -0.02 1.74
N PHE A 145 9.79 0.83 0.92
CA PHE A 145 9.75 2.29 1.13
C PHE A 145 8.33 2.85 1.15
N GLU A 146 7.46 2.27 0.31
CA GLU A 146 6.08 2.70 0.15
C GLU A 146 5.16 2.24 1.29
N GLU A 147 5.62 1.30 2.15
CA GLU A 147 4.78 0.68 3.16
C GLU A 147 5.17 1.04 4.60
N GLN A 148 4.20 0.99 5.51
CA GLN A 148 4.44 1.24 6.92
C GLN A 148 4.96 -0.02 7.62
N TYR A 149 6.05 0.10 8.40
CA TYR A 149 6.47 -0.92 9.37
C TYR A 149 5.71 -0.72 10.68
N ASN A 150 5.44 -1.82 11.39
CA ASN A 150 4.94 -1.79 12.76
C ASN A 150 5.45 -2.99 13.58
N HIS A 151 5.38 -2.88 14.89
CA HIS A 151 5.73 -3.97 15.80
C HIS A 151 4.66 -5.07 15.84
N PRO A 152 5.02 -6.34 16.19
CA PRO A 152 4.06 -7.45 16.26
C PRO A 152 2.88 -7.24 17.22
N TYR A 153 3.07 -6.48 18.30
CA TYR A 153 2.02 -6.24 19.30
C TYR A 153 0.87 -5.33 18.80
N TYR A 154 1.03 -4.64 17.65
CA TYR A 154 0.00 -3.71 17.14
C TYR A 154 -1.31 -4.40 16.83
N GLN A 155 -1.27 -5.61 16.27
CA GLN A 155 -2.50 -6.36 15.99
C GLN A 155 -3.34 -6.50 17.26
N ALA A 156 -2.73 -6.91 18.37
CA ALA A 156 -3.43 -7.06 19.64
C ALA A 156 -3.96 -5.71 20.17
N LEU A 157 -3.25 -4.60 19.97
CA LEU A 157 -3.72 -3.27 20.37
C LEU A 157 -4.96 -2.83 19.58
N VAL A 158 -4.98 -3.08 18.27
CA VAL A 158 -6.12 -2.78 17.39
C VAL A 158 -7.32 -3.64 17.74
N GLU A 159 -7.14 -4.96 17.88
CA GLU A 159 -8.20 -5.91 18.22
C GLU A 159 -8.78 -5.63 19.63
N ASN A 160 -7.94 -5.31 20.62
CA ASN A 160 -8.37 -4.90 21.95
C ASN A 160 -9.17 -3.59 21.95
N SER A 161 -9.02 -2.75 20.92
CA SER A 161 -9.81 -1.53 20.73
C SER A 161 -11.14 -1.80 20.03
N GLY A 162 -11.51 -3.07 19.80
CA GLY A 162 -12.81 -3.50 19.27
C GLY A 162 -12.89 -3.56 17.75
N PHE A 163 -11.75 -3.62 17.07
CA PHE A 163 -11.69 -3.83 15.63
C PHE A 163 -11.63 -5.32 15.29
N GLU A 164 -12.21 -5.68 14.16
CA GLU A 164 -12.15 -7.02 13.56
C GLU A 164 -11.46 -6.95 12.18
N LYS A 165 -11.04 -8.11 11.65
CA LYS A 165 -10.45 -8.18 10.30
C LYS A 165 -11.45 -7.66 9.26
N ASP A 166 -10.97 -6.79 8.34
CA ASP A 166 -11.69 -6.37 7.13
C ASP A 166 -11.14 -7.14 5.91
N THR A 167 -9.89 -6.91 5.54
CA THR A 167 -9.22 -7.62 4.43
C THR A 167 -7.74 -7.80 4.70
N ASP A 168 -7.13 -8.78 4.03
CA ASP A 168 -5.69 -9.02 4.07
C ASP A 168 -5.05 -8.73 2.71
N TRP A 169 -3.78 -8.33 2.74
CA TRP A 169 -2.90 -8.23 1.58
C TRP A 169 -1.67 -9.10 1.78
N TYR A 170 -1.17 -9.64 0.67
CA TYR A 170 0.08 -10.39 0.59
C TYR A 170 1.13 -9.62 -0.21
N GLU A 171 2.38 -9.67 0.25
CA GLU A 171 3.54 -9.16 -0.47
C GLU A 171 4.45 -10.33 -0.83
N PHE A 172 4.85 -10.39 -2.11
CA PHE A 172 5.70 -11.46 -2.62
C PHE A 172 7.05 -10.89 -3.07
N ARG A 173 8.08 -11.69 -2.89
CA ARG A 173 9.39 -11.48 -3.50
C ARG A 173 9.53 -12.42 -4.67
N LEU A 174 9.76 -11.85 -5.86
CA LEU A 174 9.92 -12.58 -7.12
C LEU A 174 11.39 -12.55 -7.48
N PHE A 175 12.04 -13.71 -7.48
CA PHE A 175 13.45 -13.79 -7.82
C PHE A 175 13.65 -13.74 -9.35
N ALA A 176 14.65 -12.97 -9.79
CA ALA A 176 14.99 -12.93 -11.19
C ALA A 176 15.40 -14.34 -11.68
N PRO A 177 14.91 -14.79 -12.84
CA PRO A 177 15.38 -16.02 -13.42
C PRO A 177 16.84 -15.87 -13.89
N GLU A 178 17.60 -16.95 -13.86
CA GLU A 178 18.97 -16.97 -14.38
C GLU A 178 19.00 -16.73 -15.89
N GLU A 179 18.00 -17.25 -16.60
CA GLU A 179 17.83 -17.12 -18.04
C GLU A 179 16.38 -16.76 -18.40
N LYS A 180 16.21 -16.11 -19.55
CA LYS A 180 14.88 -15.80 -20.10
C LYS A 180 14.16 -17.10 -20.50
N ASP A 181 12.87 -17.22 -20.12
CA ASP A 181 12.05 -18.37 -20.54
C ASP A 181 11.51 -18.16 -21.97
N PRO A 182 11.94 -18.94 -22.95
CA PRO A 182 11.49 -18.81 -24.35
C PRO A 182 9.97 -19.06 -24.52
N ARG A 183 9.32 -19.71 -23.54
CA ARG A 183 7.87 -19.97 -23.58
C ARG A 183 7.10 -18.69 -23.31
N ILE A 184 7.54 -17.88 -22.33
CA ILE A 184 6.93 -16.58 -22.00
C ILE A 184 7.10 -15.61 -23.17
N GLU A 185 8.29 -15.58 -23.77
CA GLU A 185 8.56 -14.77 -24.97
C GLU A 185 7.63 -15.15 -26.14
N ARG A 186 7.53 -16.46 -26.45
CA ARG A 186 6.64 -16.95 -27.52
C ARG A 186 5.19 -16.59 -27.28
N LEU A 187 4.73 -16.74 -26.02
CA LEU A 187 3.36 -16.38 -25.63
C LEU A 187 3.13 -14.88 -25.78
N SER A 188 4.04 -14.04 -25.28
CA SER A 188 4.01 -12.59 -25.42
C SER A 188 3.91 -12.20 -26.90
N ASN A 189 4.79 -12.71 -27.75
CA ASN A 189 4.79 -12.42 -29.19
C ASN A 189 3.52 -12.90 -29.90
N ALA A 190 2.94 -14.03 -29.49
CA ALA A 190 1.66 -14.50 -30.04
C ALA A 190 0.50 -13.57 -29.67
N VAL A 191 0.46 -13.09 -28.42
CA VAL A 191 -0.54 -12.12 -27.94
C VAL A 191 -0.42 -10.81 -28.69
N LEU A 192 0.80 -10.26 -28.81
CA LEU A 192 1.05 -9.02 -29.54
C LEU A 192 0.55 -9.09 -30.99
N ARG A 193 0.88 -10.19 -31.70
CA ARG A 193 0.39 -10.40 -33.08
C ARG A 193 -1.12 -10.57 -33.18
N LYS A 194 -1.70 -11.41 -32.27
CA LYS A 194 -3.14 -11.72 -32.31
C LYS A 194 -4.01 -10.49 -32.15
N TYR A 195 -3.61 -9.60 -31.25
CA TYR A 195 -4.39 -8.40 -30.93
C TYR A 195 -3.82 -7.13 -31.54
N LYS A 196 -2.80 -7.25 -32.44
CA LYS A 196 -2.12 -6.14 -33.10
C LYS A 196 -1.61 -5.08 -32.12
N LEU A 197 -0.99 -5.54 -31.04
CA LEU A 197 -0.50 -4.67 -29.97
C LEU A 197 0.96 -4.31 -30.21
N ARG A 198 1.35 -3.13 -29.71
CA ARG A 198 2.75 -2.71 -29.62
C ARG A 198 3.13 -2.34 -28.19
N VAL A 199 4.36 -2.68 -27.79
CA VAL A 199 4.95 -2.26 -26.52
C VAL A 199 5.81 -1.03 -26.79
N HIS A 200 5.65 0.00 -25.96
CA HIS A 200 6.46 1.21 -25.99
C HIS A 200 7.17 1.40 -24.65
N THR A 201 8.47 1.63 -24.69
CA THR A 201 9.27 2.02 -23.53
C THR A 201 9.57 3.52 -23.68
N PRO A 202 8.97 4.39 -22.85
CA PRO A 202 9.20 5.83 -22.96
C PRO A 202 10.64 6.19 -22.58
N LYS A 203 11.17 7.25 -23.17
CA LYS A 203 12.53 7.75 -22.88
C LYS A 203 12.66 8.21 -21.42
N ASN A 204 11.61 8.85 -20.92
CA ASN A 204 11.54 9.39 -19.57
C ASN A 204 10.07 9.65 -19.16
N LEU A 205 9.85 10.03 -17.90
CA LEU A 205 8.51 10.37 -17.42
C LEU A 205 7.90 11.57 -18.14
N LYS A 206 8.71 12.54 -18.59
CA LYS A 206 8.23 13.73 -19.31
C LYS A 206 7.49 13.34 -20.60
N GLU A 207 8.01 12.36 -21.35
CA GLU A 207 7.32 11.85 -22.55
C GLU A 207 5.93 11.29 -22.23
N VAL A 208 5.80 10.57 -21.10
CA VAL A 208 4.50 10.02 -20.66
C VAL A 208 3.54 11.16 -20.29
N VAL A 209 4.05 12.17 -19.59
CA VAL A 209 3.23 13.32 -19.17
C VAL A 209 2.76 14.14 -20.36
N ASP A 210 3.66 14.41 -21.33
CA ASP A 210 3.36 15.26 -22.47
C ASP A 210 2.39 14.58 -23.46
N ASN A 211 2.48 13.24 -23.64
CA ASN A 211 1.77 12.55 -24.71
C ASN A 211 0.66 11.59 -24.23
N TYR A 212 0.75 11.07 -23.01
CA TYR A 212 -0.08 9.94 -22.57
C TYR A 212 -0.70 10.10 -21.18
N LYS A 213 -0.54 11.27 -20.52
CA LYS A 213 -0.99 11.48 -19.13
C LYS A 213 -2.43 11.02 -18.90
N ASP A 214 -3.35 11.50 -19.72
CA ASP A 214 -4.78 11.23 -19.55
C ASP A 214 -5.10 9.76 -19.80
N GLN A 215 -4.52 9.16 -20.85
CA GLN A 215 -4.67 7.74 -21.13
C GLN A 215 -4.06 6.88 -20.03
N PHE A 216 -2.90 7.27 -19.48
CA PHE A 216 -2.23 6.57 -18.39
C PHE A 216 -3.13 6.47 -17.16
N PHE A 217 -3.63 7.62 -16.69
CA PHE A 217 -4.51 7.63 -15.51
C PHE A 217 -5.87 7.00 -15.80
N ALA A 218 -6.41 7.11 -17.00
CA ALA A 218 -7.64 6.42 -17.38
C ALA A 218 -7.50 4.88 -17.29
N VAL A 219 -6.35 4.33 -17.72
CA VAL A 219 -6.08 2.88 -17.58
C VAL A 219 -5.94 2.48 -16.12
N VAL A 220 -5.26 3.30 -15.30
CA VAL A 220 -5.13 3.05 -13.86
C VAL A 220 -6.51 3.09 -13.19
N ASP A 221 -7.28 4.16 -13.38
CA ASP A 221 -8.61 4.31 -12.79
C ASP A 221 -9.56 3.15 -13.18
N ALA A 222 -9.53 2.72 -14.47
CA ALA A 222 -10.36 1.62 -14.94
C ALA A 222 -9.95 0.26 -14.36
N ALA A 223 -8.64 0.03 -14.18
CA ALA A 223 -8.12 -1.24 -13.67
C ALA A 223 -8.27 -1.37 -12.15
N TYR A 224 -8.05 -0.28 -11.41
CA TYR A 224 -8.03 -0.28 -9.95
C TYR A 224 -9.36 0.14 -9.32
N GLY A 225 -10.18 0.88 -10.06
CA GLY A 225 -11.46 1.39 -9.56
C GLY A 225 -12.37 0.39 -8.84
N PRO A 226 -12.43 -0.89 -9.22
CA PRO A 226 -13.20 -1.92 -8.50
C PRO A 226 -12.56 -2.43 -7.21
N LEU A 227 -11.29 -2.13 -6.94
CA LEU A 227 -10.55 -2.69 -5.81
C LEU A 227 -10.95 -2.04 -4.47
N TYR A 228 -10.61 -2.72 -3.37
CA TYR A 228 -10.86 -2.27 -2.01
C TYR A 228 -10.17 -0.94 -1.72
N GLY A 229 -10.89 0.02 -1.16
CA GLY A 229 -10.34 1.29 -0.69
C GLY A 229 -10.10 2.36 -1.77
N THR A 230 -10.22 2.01 -3.07
CA THR A 230 -9.80 2.87 -4.17
C THR A 230 -10.69 4.09 -4.40
N VAL A 231 -10.05 5.20 -4.77
CA VAL A 231 -10.71 6.45 -5.16
C VAL A 231 -10.15 6.98 -6.47
N PRO A 232 -10.97 7.62 -7.32
CA PRO A 232 -10.47 8.30 -8.51
C PRO A 232 -9.52 9.43 -8.15
N PHE A 233 -8.46 9.60 -8.94
CA PHE A 233 -7.53 10.70 -8.75
C PHE A 233 -8.04 11.99 -9.37
N THR A 234 -8.10 13.08 -8.60
CA THR A 234 -8.29 14.43 -9.14
C THR A 234 -7.05 14.85 -9.93
N ASP A 235 -7.17 15.82 -10.86
CA ASP A 235 -6.04 16.27 -11.66
C ASP A 235 -4.90 16.85 -10.79
N LYS A 236 -5.24 17.53 -9.70
CA LYS A 236 -4.24 18.01 -8.74
C LYS A 236 -3.48 16.86 -8.08
N VAL A 237 -4.18 15.78 -7.71
CA VAL A 237 -3.54 14.59 -7.13
C VAL A 237 -2.68 13.87 -8.17
N LYS A 238 -3.11 13.78 -9.45
CA LYS A 238 -2.31 13.23 -10.54
C LYS A 238 -1.00 14.01 -10.72
N ASP A 239 -1.07 15.34 -10.69
CA ASP A 239 0.13 16.20 -10.80
C ASP A 239 1.05 16.05 -9.58
N ALA A 240 0.50 15.91 -8.39
CA ALA A 240 1.27 15.65 -7.17
C ALA A 240 2.01 14.30 -7.25
N ILE A 241 1.34 13.24 -7.71
CA ILE A 241 1.93 11.91 -7.95
C ILE A 241 3.08 12.01 -8.94
N ILE A 242 2.87 12.65 -10.11
CA ILE A 242 3.91 12.86 -11.12
C ILE A 242 5.13 13.57 -10.50
N ASN A 243 4.89 14.64 -9.72
CA ASN A 243 5.95 15.39 -9.07
C ASN A 243 6.72 14.57 -8.03
N GLN A 244 6.03 13.71 -7.27
CA GLN A 244 6.65 12.82 -6.30
C GLN A 244 7.61 11.83 -6.95
N PHE A 245 7.20 11.23 -8.08
CA PHE A 245 7.96 10.16 -8.72
C PHE A 245 8.93 10.62 -9.82
N LYS A 246 8.92 11.90 -10.23
CA LYS A 246 9.72 12.39 -11.37
C LYS A 246 11.23 12.17 -11.26
N MET A 247 11.77 12.12 -10.04
CA MET A 247 13.21 11.89 -9.82
C MET A 247 13.55 10.40 -9.80
N ILE A 248 12.62 9.56 -9.38
CA ILE A 248 12.80 8.13 -9.14
C ILE A 248 12.49 7.33 -10.41
N LEU A 249 11.41 7.69 -11.10
CA LEU A 249 10.88 6.95 -12.23
C LEU A 249 11.65 7.27 -13.52
N LYS A 250 12.37 6.28 -14.02
CA LYS A 250 13.07 6.34 -15.32
C LYS A 250 12.25 5.63 -16.39
N GLY A 251 12.34 6.11 -17.64
CA GLY A 251 11.59 5.53 -18.76
C GLY A 251 11.75 4.02 -18.91
N ARG A 252 12.98 3.50 -18.73
CA ARG A 252 13.27 2.06 -18.79
C ARG A 252 12.42 1.20 -17.83
N PHE A 253 11.91 1.79 -16.77
CA PHE A 253 11.07 1.14 -15.75
C PHE A 253 9.57 1.24 -16.05
N MET A 254 9.21 1.79 -17.21
CA MET A 254 7.83 1.88 -17.67
C MET A 254 7.64 1.10 -18.96
N LYS A 255 6.54 0.38 -19.08
CA LYS A 255 6.10 -0.29 -20.31
C LYS A 255 4.66 0.09 -20.59
N LEU A 256 4.42 0.62 -21.77
CA LEU A 256 3.10 1.03 -22.22
C LEU A 256 2.70 0.11 -23.38
N VAL A 257 1.50 -0.44 -23.34
CA VAL A 257 0.97 -1.33 -24.40
C VAL A 257 -0.17 -0.64 -25.09
N PHE A 258 -0.03 -0.47 -26.40
CA PHE A 258 -1.01 0.21 -27.25
C PHE A 258 -1.66 -0.79 -28.22
N ASP A 259 -2.92 -0.55 -28.58
CA ASP A 259 -3.60 -1.25 -29.65
C ASP A 259 -3.30 -0.62 -31.03
N GLU A 260 -3.93 -1.16 -32.09
CA GLU A 260 -3.77 -0.70 -33.47
C GLU A 260 -4.26 0.75 -33.73
N ASN A 261 -5.07 1.30 -32.82
CA ASN A 261 -5.61 2.66 -32.90
C ASN A 261 -4.84 3.65 -32.03
N ASP A 262 -3.64 3.31 -31.57
CA ASP A 262 -2.82 4.10 -30.64
C ASP A 262 -3.48 4.39 -29.29
N ARG A 263 -4.45 3.57 -28.89
CA ARG A 263 -5.05 3.62 -27.56
C ARG A 263 -4.18 2.86 -26.58
N LEU A 264 -3.84 3.49 -25.45
CA LEU A 264 -3.16 2.82 -24.35
C LEU A 264 -4.13 1.84 -23.65
N ILE A 265 -3.78 0.55 -23.67
CA ILE A 265 -4.64 -0.52 -23.15
C ILE A 265 -4.10 -1.21 -21.89
N ALA A 266 -2.80 -1.11 -21.70
CA ALA A 266 -2.17 -1.67 -20.50
C ALA A 266 -0.84 -0.95 -20.21
N LEU A 267 -0.43 -1.00 -18.96
CA LEU A 267 0.85 -0.45 -18.52
C LEU A 267 1.46 -1.29 -17.40
N GLY A 268 2.77 -1.25 -17.32
CA GLY A 268 3.57 -1.76 -16.23
C GLY A 268 4.57 -0.70 -15.77
N VAL A 269 4.63 -0.44 -14.47
CA VAL A 269 5.58 0.48 -13.85
C VAL A 269 6.27 -0.23 -12.71
N VAL A 270 7.59 -0.18 -12.70
CA VAL A 270 8.41 -0.62 -11.58
C VAL A 270 9.25 0.55 -11.07
N LEU A 271 9.64 0.50 -9.82
CA LEU A 271 10.50 1.49 -9.18
C LEU A 271 11.80 0.83 -8.75
N PRO A 272 12.95 1.52 -8.82
CA PRO A 272 14.13 1.07 -8.10
C PRO A 272 13.82 1.03 -6.60
N SER A 273 14.04 -0.10 -5.93
CA SER A 273 13.79 -0.19 -4.49
C SER A 273 14.73 0.73 -3.73
N LEU A 274 14.17 1.65 -2.98
CA LEU A 274 14.92 2.63 -2.18
C LEU A 274 15.12 2.19 -0.73
N SER A 275 14.50 1.10 -0.33
CA SER A 275 14.40 0.66 1.07
C SER A 275 15.75 0.53 1.76
N GLU A 276 16.74 -0.09 1.12
CA GLU A 276 18.09 -0.23 1.69
C GLU A 276 18.81 1.11 1.84
N ALA A 277 18.72 1.97 0.81
CA ALA A 277 19.37 3.28 0.85
C ALA A 277 18.79 4.15 1.96
N ILE A 278 17.47 4.18 2.08
CA ILE A 278 16.75 4.97 3.08
C ILE A 278 16.98 4.41 4.50
N ASN A 279 16.94 3.09 4.66
CA ASN A 279 17.24 2.45 5.93
C ASN A 279 18.65 2.82 6.44
N LYS A 280 19.68 2.71 5.56
CA LYS A 280 21.07 3.07 5.87
C LYS A 280 21.25 4.56 6.20
N THR A 281 20.47 5.45 5.57
CA THR A 281 20.49 6.89 5.84
C THR A 281 19.53 7.32 6.94
N LYS A 282 18.71 6.39 7.46
CA LYS A 282 17.65 6.65 8.45
C LYS A 282 16.70 7.76 7.98
N GLY A 283 16.37 7.78 6.69
CA GLY A 283 15.51 8.78 6.06
C GLY A 283 16.13 10.16 5.87
N LYS A 284 17.44 10.34 6.16
CA LYS A 284 18.12 11.63 6.04
C LYS A 284 18.84 11.74 4.71
N LEU A 285 18.46 12.73 3.89
CA LEU A 285 19.12 13.01 2.61
C LEU A 285 20.40 13.82 2.79
N PHE A 286 20.46 14.73 3.75
CA PHE A 286 21.62 15.60 3.97
C PHE A 286 22.45 15.18 5.18
N PRO A 287 23.80 15.38 5.14
CA PRO A 287 24.56 15.99 4.04
C PRO A 287 24.86 15.02 2.87
N PHE A 288 24.95 13.70 3.04
CA PHE A 288 25.44 12.76 2.01
C PHE A 288 24.44 11.63 1.68
N GLY A 289 23.30 11.56 2.35
CA GLY A 289 22.30 10.49 2.13
C GLY A 289 21.75 10.49 0.71
N TRP A 290 21.59 11.67 0.09
CA TRP A 290 21.12 11.82 -1.28
C TRP A 290 22.03 11.13 -2.31
N ILE A 291 23.37 11.07 -2.09
CA ILE A 291 24.30 10.36 -2.98
C ILE A 291 23.96 8.86 -3.02
N ARG A 292 23.69 8.28 -1.86
CA ARG A 292 23.32 6.85 -1.75
C ARG A 292 21.98 6.56 -2.43
N VAL A 293 21.02 7.45 -2.24
CA VAL A 293 19.68 7.31 -2.89
C VAL A 293 19.82 7.44 -4.41
N LEU A 294 20.57 8.43 -4.91
CA LEU A 294 20.82 8.57 -6.35
C LEU A 294 21.58 7.37 -6.95
N HIS A 295 22.54 6.83 -6.23
CA HIS A 295 23.25 5.62 -6.65
C HIS A 295 22.27 4.44 -6.78
N GLN A 296 21.41 4.23 -5.79
CA GLN A 296 20.39 3.18 -5.81
C GLN A 296 19.38 3.34 -6.96
N ILE A 297 18.96 4.58 -7.26
CA ILE A 297 18.06 4.87 -8.40
C ILE A 297 18.71 4.50 -9.74
N ASN A 298 20.01 4.75 -9.88
CA ASN A 298 20.70 4.53 -11.16
C ASN A 298 21.20 3.08 -11.31
N HIS A 299 21.52 2.41 -10.21
CA HIS A 299 22.06 1.06 -10.16
C HIS A 299 21.27 0.16 -9.16
N PRO A 300 19.97 -0.02 -9.37
CA PRO A 300 19.16 -0.85 -8.47
C PRO A 300 19.57 -2.32 -8.57
N LYS A 301 19.69 -2.98 -7.43
CA LYS A 301 19.77 -4.44 -7.34
C LYS A 301 18.40 -5.07 -7.16
N HIS A 302 17.47 -4.32 -6.64
CA HIS A 302 16.10 -4.73 -6.38
C HIS A 302 15.14 -3.67 -6.93
N ILE A 303 13.94 -4.11 -7.30
CA ILE A 303 12.87 -3.24 -7.79
C ILE A 303 11.59 -3.51 -7.02
N ASP A 304 10.73 -2.50 -6.94
CA ASP A 304 9.39 -2.59 -6.38
C ASP A 304 8.38 -2.50 -7.54
N LEU A 305 7.45 -3.46 -7.63
CA LEU A 305 6.39 -3.45 -8.64
C LEU A 305 5.35 -2.41 -8.20
N ALA A 306 5.34 -1.26 -8.88
CA ALA A 306 4.47 -0.16 -8.50
C ALA A 306 3.06 -0.29 -9.08
N LEU A 307 2.94 -0.49 -10.40
CA LEU A 307 1.64 -0.56 -11.07
C LEU A 307 1.68 -1.61 -12.19
N ILE A 308 0.64 -2.44 -12.26
CA ILE A 308 0.30 -3.26 -13.42
C ILE A 308 -1.17 -3.04 -13.68
N ALA A 309 -1.51 -2.35 -14.74
CA ALA A 309 -2.89 -2.01 -15.09
C ALA A 309 -3.23 -2.49 -16.51
N ILE A 310 -4.39 -3.07 -16.67
CA ILE A 310 -4.92 -3.57 -17.96
C ILE A 310 -6.40 -3.19 -17.99
N LEU A 311 -6.81 -2.52 -19.07
CA LEU A 311 -8.21 -2.17 -19.27
C LEU A 311 -9.12 -3.42 -19.14
N PRO A 312 -10.30 -3.31 -18.51
CA PRO A 312 -11.18 -4.45 -18.25
C PRO A 312 -11.49 -5.29 -19.50
N GLU A 313 -11.73 -4.66 -20.64
CA GLU A 313 -12.02 -5.32 -21.92
C GLU A 313 -10.82 -6.07 -22.54
N TYR A 314 -9.61 -5.81 -22.05
CA TYR A 314 -8.38 -6.52 -22.45
C TYR A 314 -7.90 -7.55 -21.43
N GLN A 315 -8.53 -7.63 -20.27
CA GLN A 315 -8.25 -8.68 -19.30
C GLN A 315 -8.59 -10.07 -19.85
N ASN A 316 -7.95 -11.11 -19.34
CA ASN A 316 -8.10 -12.51 -19.80
C ASN A 316 -7.68 -12.78 -21.26
N LYS A 317 -7.03 -11.81 -21.93
CA LYS A 317 -6.51 -11.97 -23.31
C LYS A 317 -5.02 -12.28 -23.36
N GLY A 318 -4.40 -12.60 -22.22
CA GLY A 318 -2.97 -12.92 -22.13
C GLY A 318 -2.05 -11.70 -22.10
N ILE A 319 -2.58 -10.48 -21.96
CA ILE A 319 -1.76 -9.25 -21.87
C ILE A 319 -0.78 -9.29 -20.71
N ASN A 320 -1.15 -9.99 -19.62
CA ASN A 320 -0.23 -10.22 -18.48
C ASN A 320 1.09 -10.86 -18.94
N ALA A 321 1.06 -11.81 -19.88
CA ALA A 321 2.27 -12.44 -20.39
C ALA A 321 3.19 -11.43 -21.11
N VAL A 322 2.61 -10.42 -21.77
CA VAL A 322 3.39 -9.35 -22.39
C VAL A 322 4.11 -8.53 -21.32
N ILE A 323 3.40 -8.12 -20.26
CA ILE A 323 3.98 -7.32 -19.16
C ILE A 323 5.03 -8.13 -18.39
N LEU A 324 4.74 -9.42 -18.10
CA LEU A 324 5.68 -10.31 -17.43
C LEU A 324 6.95 -10.55 -18.24
N HIS A 325 6.82 -10.75 -19.55
CA HIS A 325 7.98 -10.85 -20.44
C HIS A 325 8.87 -9.62 -20.36
N GLN A 326 8.26 -8.42 -20.44
CA GLN A 326 8.99 -7.16 -20.31
C GLN A 326 9.64 -6.98 -18.93
N LEU A 327 9.01 -7.45 -17.87
CA LEU A 327 9.56 -7.43 -16.52
C LEU A 327 10.80 -8.34 -16.43
N ILE A 328 10.66 -9.59 -16.87
CA ILE A 328 11.75 -10.58 -16.88
C ILE A 328 12.94 -10.07 -17.70
N ASP A 329 12.68 -9.56 -18.90
CA ASP A 329 13.71 -8.98 -19.76
C ASP A 329 14.47 -7.85 -19.05
N GLY A 330 13.75 -6.94 -18.42
CA GLY A 330 14.35 -5.85 -17.65
C GLY A 330 15.15 -6.35 -16.44
N MET A 331 14.64 -7.35 -15.71
CA MET A 331 15.37 -7.92 -14.57
C MET A 331 16.71 -8.54 -15.01
N VAL A 332 16.72 -9.33 -16.07
CA VAL A 332 17.94 -9.97 -16.60
C VAL A 332 18.90 -8.91 -17.18
N GLU A 333 18.40 -7.98 -18.00
CA GLU A 333 19.20 -6.95 -18.66
C GLU A 333 19.92 -6.02 -17.66
N TYR A 334 19.22 -5.62 -16.58
CA TYR A 334 19.77 -4.68 -15.59
C TYR A 334 20.38 -5.36 -14.36
N GLY A 335 20.50 -6.69 -14.33
CA GLY A 335 21.08 -7.44 -13.23
C GLY A 335 20.29 -7.32 -11.92
N ILE A 336 18.97 -7.23 -12.03
CA ILE A 336 18.06 -7.17 -10.88
C ILE A 336 18.00 -8.56 -10.22
N GLN A 337 18.19 -8.64 -8.92
CA GLN A 337 18.17 -9.90 -8.18
C GLN A 337 16.76 -10.37 -7.86
N TYR A 338 15.88 -9.44 -7.46
CA TYR A 338 14.46 -9.71 -7.17
C TYR A 338 13.61 -8.46 -7.32
N ALA A 339 12.31 -8.70 -7.48
CA ALA A 339 11.27 -7.69 -7.40
C ALA A 339 10.40 -7.93 -6.16
N GLU A 340 10.08 -6.87 -5.42
CA GLU A 340 9.03 -6.88 -4.40
C GLU A 340 7.70 -6.53 -5.07
N THR A 341 6.65 -7.28 -4.77
CA THR A 341 5.32 -6.88 -5.24
C THR A 341 4.73 -5.80 -4.35
N ASN A 342 3.82 -5.02 -4.90
CA ASN A 342 2.89 -4.22 -4.14
C ASN A 342 1.89 -5.11 -3.38
N LEU A 343 1.06 -4.47 -2.55
CA LEU A 343 0.00 -5.12 -1.79
C LEU A 343 -0.99 -5.80 -2.73
N MET A 344 -1.19 -7.10 -2.56
CA MET A 344 -2.16 -7.88 -3.32
C MET A 344 -3.26 -8.39 -2.40
N LEU A 345 -4.50 -7.99 -2.68
CA LEU A 345 -5.67 -8.46 -1.95
C LEU A 345 -5.73 -9.99 -1.87
N GLU A 346 -6.12 -10.52 -0.72
CA GLU A 346 -6.19 -11.97 -0.46
C GLU A 346 -7.14 -12.71 -1.41
N ASP A 347 -8.16 -12.05 -1.93
CA ASP A 347 -9.13 -12.59 -2.89
C ASP A 347 -8.72 -12.43 -4.35
N ASN A 348 -7.67 -11.65 -4.65
CA ASN A 348 -7.17 -11.46 -6.01
C ASN A 348 -6.24 -12.61 -6.44
N THR A 349 -6.79 -13.83 -6.45
CA THR A 349 -6.06 -15.06 -6.79
C THR A 349 -5.50 -15.04 -8.22
N ARG A 350 -6.12 -14.30 -9.14
CA ARG A 350 -5.65 -14.19 -10.53
C ARG A 350 -4.26 -13.54 -10.63
N ILE A 351 -4.03 -12.49 -9.86
CA ILE A 351 -2.71 -11.84 -9.84
C ILE A 351 -1.70 -12.74 -9.14
N GLN A 352 -2.10 -13.42 -8.07
CA GLN A 352 -1.22 -14.34 -7.34
C GLN A 352 -0.73 -15.50 -8.23
N HIS A 353 -1.61 -16.13 -9.03
CA HIS A 353 -1.23 -17.23 -9.94
C HIS A 353 -0.26 -16.81 -11.04
N GLN A 354 -0.23 -15.55 -11.46
CA GLN A 354 0.74 -15.13 -12.49
C GLN A 354 2.21 -15.21 -12.01
N TRP A 355 2.43 -15.19 -10.67
CA TRP A 355 3.77 -15.31 -10.09
C TRP A 355 4.35 -16.73 -10.13
N GLU A 356 3.52 -17.74 -10.45
CA GLU A 356 4.00 -19.13 -10.63
C GLU A 356 5.06 -19.28 -11.72
N SER A 357 5.17 -18.28 -12.62
CA SER A 357 6.25 -18.20 -13.61
C SER A 357 7.61 -17.82 -13.03
N PHE A 358 7.66 -17.42 -11.76
CA PHE A 358 8.88 -17.05 -11.04
C PHE A 358 9.15 -18.04 -9.91
N LYS A 359 10.42 -18.11 -9.48
CA LYS A 359 10.69 -18.53 -8.11
C LYS A 359 10.27 -17.39 -7.20
N TYR A 360 9.31 -17.63 -6.30
CA TYR A 360 8.77 -16.59 -5.44
C TYR A 360 8.60 -17.06 -4.00
N VAL A 361 8.46 -16.11 -3.09
CA VAL A 361 8.11 -16.33 -1.69
C VAL A 361 7.14 -15.25 -1.25
N MET A 362 6.03 -15.66 -0.61
CA MET A 362 5.20 -14.74 0.16
C MET A 362 5.93 -14.48 1.47
N HIS A 363 6.30 -13.23 1.71
CA HIS A 363 7.20 -12.91 2.83
C HIS A 363 6.67 -11.85 3.78
N LYS A 364 5.60 -11.17 3.41
CA LYS A 364 4.88 -10.23 4.30
C LYS A 364 3.38 -10.36 4.12
N LYS A 365 2.65 -10.10 5.20
CA LYS A 365 1.19 -10.04 5.20
C LYS A 365 0.74 -8.81 5.97
N ARG A 366 -0.26 -8.11 5.40
CA ARG A 366 -0.87 -6.94 6.03
C ARG A 366 -2.36 -7.12 6.18
N ARG A 367 -2.95 -6.37 7.10
CA ARG A 367 -4.38 -6.43 7.39
C ARG A 367 -4.98 -5.04 7.53
N ALA A 368 -6.12 -4.80 6.89
CA ALA A 368 -7.04 -3.77 7.29
C ALA A 368 -8.03 -4.31 8.32
N PHE A 369 -8.42 -3.44 9.22
CA PHE A 369 -9.37 -3.72 10.28
C PHE A 369 -10.59 -2.82 10.13
N VAL A 370 -11.72 -3.26 10.68
CA VAL A 370 -12.98 -2.53 10.65
C VAL A 370 -13.63 -2.53 12.04
N LYS A 371 -14.27 -1.41 12.39
CA LYS A 371 -15.10 -1.28 13.59
C LYS A 371 -16.40 -0.56 13.23
N TYR A 372 -17.53 -1.16 13.59
CA TYR A 372 -18.85 -0.58 13.40
C TYR A 372 -19.26 0.17 14.66
N LEU A 373 -19.53 1.49 14.53
CA LEU A 373 -19.82 2.36 15.67
C LEU A 373 -21.21 2.15 16.28
N ASN A 374 -22.14 1.61 15.49
CA ASN A 374 -23.54 1.43 15.87
C ASN A 374 -23.90 -0.05 16.20
N LYS A 375 -22.95 -0.98 16.15
CA LYS A 375 -23.20 -2.35 16.63
C LYS A 375 -23.27 -2.35 18.16
N LYS A 376 -24.43 -2.73 18.72
CA LYS A 376 -24.47 -3.15 20.12
C LYS A 376 -23.52 -4.34 20.27
N PRO A 377 -22.70 -4.39 21.36
CA PRO A 377 -21.83 -5.54 21.57
C PRO A 377 -22.70 -6.81 21.60
N GLU A 378 -22.49 -7.71 20.67
CA GLU A 378 -23.08 -9.05 20.75
C GLU A 378 -22.52 -9.70 22.00
N THR A 379 -23.39 -9.93 22.97
CA THR A 379 -23.09 -10.79 24.11
C THR A 379 -22.65 -12.14 23.56
N LYS A 380 -21.40 -12.54 23.78
CA LYS A 380 -20.85 -13.85 23.39
C LYS A 380 -21.83 -14.92 23.87
N LYS A 381 -22.61 -15.48 22.95
CA LYS A 381 -23.37 -16.71 23.21
C LYS A 381 -22.35 -17.80 23.45
N THR A 382 -22.25 -18.21 24.71
CA THR A 382 -21.53 -19.41 25.14
C THR A 382 -22.15 -20.59 24.38
N GLU A 383 -21.50 -21.10 23.36
CA GLU A 383 -21.90 -22.33 22.71
C GLU A 383 -21.80 -23.46 23.76
N LYS A 384 -22.96 -23.87 24.29
CA LYS A 384 -23.09 -25.12 25.00
C LYS A 384 -22.82 -26.24 24.01
N LYS A 385 -21.65 -26.87 24.08
CA LYS A 385 -21.38 -28.15 23.44
C LYS A 385 -22.42 -29.16 23.88
N THR A 386 -23.34 -29.48 23.00
CA THR A 386 -24.23 -30.63 23.15
C THR A 386 -23.42 -31.86 22.75
N GLU A 387 -22.91 -32.60 23.75
CA GLU A 387 -22.38 -33.95 23.55
C GLU A 387 -23.50 -34.85 23.03
N LYS A 388 -23.49 -35.18 21.75
CA LYS A 388 -24.26 -36.31 21.23
C LYS A 388 -23.49 -37.60 21.47
N VAL A 389 -23.92 -38.31 22.51
CA VAL A 389 -23.59 -39.72 22.77
C VAL A 389 -24.06 -40.56 21.59
N THR A 390 -23.16 -41.05 20.77
CA THR A 390 -23.46 -42.03 19.72
C THR A 390 -23.40 -43.42 20.35
N LYS A 391 -24.57 -43.99 20.64
CA LYS A 391 -24.71 -45.43 21.00
C LYS A 391 -24.38 -46.28 19.77
N ALA A 392 -23.31 -47.06 19.88
CA ALA A 392 -23.00 -48.12 18.93
C ALA A 392 -24.07 -49.23 19.06
N LYS A 393 -24.78 -49.55 17.99
CA LYS A 393 -25.49 -50.82 17.82
C LYS A 393 -24.56 -51.81 17.12
N LYS A 394 -24.12 -52.82 17.87
CA LYS A 394 -23.69 -54.11 17.31
C LYS A 394 -24.88 -54.78 16.69
N THR A 395 -24.81 -55.25 15.48
CA THR A 395 -25.56 -56.39 15.00
C THR A 395 -24.74 -57.18 13.98
N THR A 396 -24.57 -58.41 14.33
CA THR A 396 -24.02 -59.57 13.67
C THR A 396 -24.68 -59.84 12.30
N LYS A 397 -23.94 -60.08 11.26
CA LYS A 397 -23.86 -61.34 10.47
C LYS A 397 -22.78 -61.19 9.44
#